data_bee26b8ef3e71e3eb7bb0eab2b7165f4
#
_entry.id   bee26b8ef3e71e3eb7bb0eab2b7165f4
#
_cell.length_a   1.000
_cell.length_b   1.000
_cell.length_c   1.000
_cell.angle_alpha   90.00
_cell.angle_beta   90.00
_cell.angle_gamma   90.00
#
_symmetry.space_group_name_H-M   'P 1'
#
loop_
_entity.id
_entity.type
_entity.pdbx_description
1 polymer ?
#
loop_
_entity_poly.entity_id
_entity_poly.type
_entity_poly.pdbx_seq_one_letter_code
_entity_poly.pdbx_strand_id
1 'polypeptide(L)'
;CQKCYGRDLARGKPVSVGECVGMIAAQSIGEPGTQLTMRTFHVGGTASFKEDSSVIAPSDGVLKLLSKNLVEDSSKNLIIMGRNIEITIEKDGYVKASYKVPYGTKLFVRPDQPVKKNQKICEWDPYTLPVIAETAGIVNYVDLVDGSSISDKTDENTGISSKIVLDWRSQSKSLDLKPRITLRDKKDEVVKKADGNEARYYLSPETILSVADGSTVNAGDVLARLPKATSKTKDITGGLPRVAELFEARKPKEGAIIAENDGKIIFGKEVRGKQKITIQGENGIESNYLIPKGKQINFNPGEGISKGEYLLDGSPATHDILKILGVEYLTEYFVNEVQDVYRLQGVKINDK
;
A
#
# COMPACT_ATOMS: atom_id res chain seq x y z
N CYS A 1 26.24 23.32 -2.74
CA CYS A 1 26.65 24.70 -2.49
C CYS A 1 25.57 25.51 -1.76
N GLN A 2 25.82 26.78 -1.53
CA GLN A 2 24.98 27.65 -0.70
C GLN A 2 23.50 27.67 -1.11
N LYS A 3 23.18 27.68 -2.42
CA LYS A 3 21.81 27.64 -2.91
C LYS A 3 21.11 26.30 -2.65
N CYS A 4 21.83 25.19 -2.75
CA CYS A 4 21.26 23.86 -2.51
C CYS A 4 21.06 23.58 -1.03
N TYR A 5 22.02 23.95 -0.19
CA TYR A 5 21.92 23.77 1.25
C TYR A 5 20.97 24.77 1.91
N GLY A 6 20.97 26.02 1.44
CA GLY A 6 20.10 27.09 1.92
C GLY A 6 20.51 27.63 3.28
N ARG A 7 19.60 27.58 4.26
CA ARG A 7 19.74 28.22 5.57
C ARG A 7 20.59 27.38 6.54
N ASP A 8 21.56 28.01 7.22
CA ASP A 8 22.25 27.43 8.35
C ASP A 8 21.31 27.36 9.56
N LEU A 9 21.19 26.17 10.14
CA LEU A 9 20.27 25.91 11.27
C LEU A 9 20.73 26.60 12.56
N ALA A 10 22.03 26.77 12.77
CA ALA A 10 22.56 27.37 13.96
C ALA A 10 22.43 28.91 13.97
N ARG A 11 22.69 29.54 12.82
CA ARG A 11 22.75 31.01 12.70
C ARG A 11 21.51 31.64 12.09
N GLY A 12 20.66 30.81 11.44
CA GLY A 12 19.44 31.27 10.78
C GLY A 12 19.66 32.12 9.50
N LYS A 13 20.89 32.19 9.01
CA LYS A 13 21.31 32.90 7.78
C LYS A 13 21.67 31.91 6.67
N PRO A 14 21.79 32.33 5.40
CA PRO A 14 22.33 31.47 4.35
C PRO A 14 23.69 30.90 4.75
N VAL A 15 23.91 29.61 4.48
CA VAL A 15 25.14 28.92 4.87
C VAL A 15 26.39 29.62 4.26
N SER A 16 27.43 29.76 5.06
CA SER A 16 28.70 30.33 4.59
C SER A 16 29.50 29.33 3.76
N VAL A 17 30.27 29.82 2.81
CA VAL A 17 31.23 28.99 2.07
C VAL A 17 32.30 28.49 3.04
N GLY A 18 32.62 27.19 3.01
CA GLY A 18 33.57 26.56 3.92
C GLY A 18 32.94 25.89 5.14
N GLU A 19 31.64 26.00 5.35
CA GLU A 19 30.95 25.26 6.41
C GLU A 19 30.98 23.76 6.14
N CYS A 20 31.36 22.97 7.14
CA CYS A 20 31.51 21.52 7.06
C CYS A 20 30.17 20.80 7.25
N VAL A 21 29.20 21.06 6.38
CA VAL A 21 27.81 20.53 6.52
C VAL A 21 27.73 19.01 6.55
N GLY A 22 28.60 18.33 5.79
CA GLY A 22 28.66 16.86 5.80
C GLY A 22 29.16 16.30 7.13
N MET A 23 30.09 16.98 7.78
CA MET A 23 30.58 16.61 9.13
C MET A 23 29.48 16.78 10.17
N ILE A 24 28.70 17.86 10.09
CA ILE A 24 27.56 18.13 10.99
C ILE A 24 26.52 17.02 10.85
N ALA A 25 26.19 16.63 9.62
CA ALA A 25 25.27 15.52 9.35
C ALA A 25 25.80 14.19 9.90
N ALA A 26 27.06 13.86 9.61
CA ALA A 26 27.67 12.62 10.08
C ALA A 26 27.72 12.51 11.61
N GLN A 27 28.03 13.60 12.30
CA GLN A 27 28.04 13.65 13.75
C GLN A 27 26.63 13.53 14.34
N SER A 28 25.64 14.20 13.75
CA SER A 28 24.24 14.14 14.20
C SER A 28 23.63 12.75 14.04
N ILE A 29 24.02 12.01 12.99
CA ILE A 29 23.59 10.63 12.73
C ILE A 29 24.40 9.65 13.59
N GLY A 30 25.70 9.85 13.76
CA GLY A 30 26.61 8.92 14.42
C GLY A 30 26.59 9.01 15.95
N GLU A 31 26.39 10.21 16.51
CA GLU A 31 26.40 10.38 17.98
C GLU A 31 25.35 9.50 18.68
N PRO A 32 24.08 9.46 18.26
CA PRO A 32 23.10 8.60 18.91
C PRO A 32 23.28 7.11 18.57
N GLY A 33 24.24 6.74 17.72
CA GLY A 33 24.49 5.35 17.31
C GLY A 33 24.75 4.40 18.47
N THR A 34 25.36 4.89 19.56
CA THR A 34 25.57 4.11 20.79
C THR A 34 24.28 3.82 21.56
N GLN A 35 23.24 4.61 21.35
CA GLN A 35 21.93 4.46 21.97
C GLN A 35 21.03 3.52 21.14
N LEU A 36 21.34 3.33 19.85
CA LEU A 36 20.63 2.41 18.98
C LEU A 36 21.02 0.98 19.33
N THR A 37 20.03 0.15 19.69
CA THR A 37 20.29 -1.23 20.02
C THR A 37 20.71 -2.02 18.78
N MET A 38 21.74 -2.87 18.90
CA MET A 38 22.13 -3.82 17.86
C MET A 38 21.16 -4.98 17.72
N ARG A 39 20.21 -5.11 18.65
CA ARG A 39 19.21 -6.18 18.63
C ARG A 39 18.01 -5.78 17.80
N THR A 40 17.55 -6.67 16.96
CA THR A 40 16.21 -6.62 16.37
C THR A 40 15.20 -6.50 17.50
N PHE A 41 14.33 -5.52 17.44
CA PHE A 41 13.23 -5.41 18.38
C PHE A 41 12.31 -6.61 18.17
N HIS A 42 12.33 -7.54 19.13
CA HIS A 42 11.16 -8.39 19.33
C HIS A 42 10.05 -7.48 19.86
N VAL A 43 8.99 -7.32 19.08
CA VAL A 43 7.77 -6.59 19.47
C VAL A 43 7.13 -7.34 20.65
N GLY A 44 7.63 -7.08 21.85
CA GLY A 44 7.17 -7.65 23.11
C GLY A 44 7.16 -6.64 24.25
N GLY A 45 7.64 -5.43 24.02
CA GLY A 45 7.66 -4.33 25.01
C GLY A 45 6.88 -3.12 24.48
N THR A 46 5.70 -2.92 24.99
CA THR A 46 4.90 -1.68 25.21
C THR A 46 4.89 -0.54 24.18
N ALA A 47 5.49 -0.62 23.03
CA ALA A 47 5.22 0.32 21.93
C ALA A 47 4.21 -0.33 20.97
N SER A 48 2.93 -0.33 21.34
CA SER A 48 1.87 -0.57 20.38
C SER A 48 1.84 0.61 19.44
N PHE A 49 2.40 0.46 18.24
CA PHE A 49 2.12 1.38 17.14
C PHE A 49 0.63 1.31 16.88
N LYS A 50 -0.08 2.34 17.31
CA LYS A 50 -1.41 2.59 16.80
C LYS A 50 -1.20 3.02 15.36
N GLU A 51 -1.32 2.09 14.41
CA GLU A 51 -1.33 2.45 13.00
C GLU A 51 -2.47 3.46 12.81
N ASP A 52 -2.15 4.60 12.22
CA ASP A 52 -3.16 5.61 11.93
C ASP A 52 -4.21 5.00 11.01
N SER A 53 -5.44 4.98 11.46
CA SER A 53 -6.59 4.45 10.73
C SER A 53 -7.51 5.55 10.21
N SER A 54 -7.17 6.81 10.45
CA SER A 54 -7.99 7.96 10.07
C SER A 54 -7.17 9.24 9.92
N VAL A 55 -7.61 10.12 9.03
CA VAL A 55 -7.07 11.48 8.90
C VAL A 55 -8.06 12.49 9.45
N ILE A 56 -7.52 13.39 10.28
CA ILE A 56 -8.25 14.51 10.88
C ILE A 56 -7.67 15.80 10.31
N ALA A 57 -8.51 16.76 9.94
CA ALA A 57 -8.08 18.05 9.42
C ALA A 57 -7.27 18.84 10.46
N PRO A 58 -6.00 19.22 10.20
CA PRO A 58 -5.21 20.02 11.13
C PRO A 58 -5.61 21.50 11.14
N SER A 59 -6.23 21.97 10.07
CA SER A 59 -6.68 23.34 9.87
C SER A 59 -7.92 23.41 8.99
N ASP A 60 -8.60 24.56 8.99
CA ASP A 60 -9.66 24.84 8.03
C ASP A 60 -9.10 24.95 6.62
N GLY A 61 -9.85 24.45 5.64
CA GLY A 61 -9.46 24.49 4.23
C GLY A 61 -10.49 23.83 3.32
N VAL A 62 -10.10 23.58 2.09
CA VAL A 62 -10.91 22.85 1.09
C VAL A 62 -10.20 21.54 0.79
N LEU A 63 -10.95 20.44 0.80
CA LEU A 63 -10.44 19.13 0.46
C LEU A 63 -10.25 19.01 -1.04
N LYS A 64 -9.05 18.71 -1.50
CA LYS A 64 -8.73 18.39 -2.89
C LYS A 64 -8.28 16.94 -3.01
N LEU A 65 -8.74 16.31 -4.08
CA LEU A 65 -8.40 14.93 -4.40
C LEU A 65 -7.90 14.86 -5.85
N LEU A 66 -6.72 14.31 -6.05
CA LEU A 66 -6.09 14.22 -7.36
C LEU A 66 -6.60 13.07 -8.24
N SER A 67 -7.44 12.18 -7.71
CA SER A 67 -7.95 11.01 -8.45
C SER A 67 -9.47 11.03 -8.59
N LYS A 68 -9.94 10.44 -9.71
CA LYS A 68 -11.37 10.31 -10.03
C LYS A 68 -11.96 8.92 -9.74
N ASN A 69 -11.13 7.96 -9.30
CA ASN A 69 -11.59 6.58 -9.07
C ASN A 69 -12.24 6.47 -7.67
N LEU A 70 -13.49 6.88 -7.61
CA LEU A 70 -14.30 6.85 -6.39
C LEU A 70 -15.56 6.02 -6.65
N VAL A 71 -15.95 5.22 -5.67
CA VAL A 71 -17.21 4.47 -5.67
C VAL A 71 -18.05 4.94 -4.49
N GLU A 72 -19.35 5.13 -4.70
CA GLU A 72 -20.28 5.52 -3.65
C GLU A 72 -20.87 4.26 -2.99
N ASP A 73 -20.70 4.16 -1.66
CA ASP A 73 -21.29 3.10 -0.82
C ASP A 73 -22.80 3.34 -0.65
N SER A 74 -23.52 2.29 -0.29
CA SER A 74 -24.95 2.33 0.08
C SER A 74 -25.28 3.38 1.15
N SER A 75 -24.30 3.75 1.98
CA SER A 75 -24.40 4.82 2.98
C SER A 75 -24.09 6.22 2.45
N LYS A 76 -23.89 6.39 1.14
CA LYS A 76 -23.49 7.64 0.46
C LYS A 76 -22.10 8.17 0.82
N ASN A 77 -21.27 7.36 1.44
CA ASN A 77 -19.86 7.66 1.62
C ASN A 77 -19.10 7.33 0.34
N LEU A 78 -18.05 8.08 0.05
CA LEU A 78 -17.16 7.79 -1.07
C LEU A 78 -16.05 6.85 -0.63
N ILE A 79 -15.80 5.83 -1.42
CA ILE A 79 -14.69 4.88 -1.19
C ILE A 79 -13.65 5.09 -2.28
N ILE A 80 -12.41 5.19 -1.85
CA ILE A 80 -11.26 5.38 -2.75
C ILE A 80 -10.88 4.03 -3.35
N MET A 81 -10.91 3.94 -4.68
CA MET A 81 -10.53 2.74 -5.43
C MET A 81 -9.12 2.82 -6.02
N GLY A 82 -8.45 3.94 -5.89
CA GLY A 82 -7.06 4.10 -6.31
C GLY A 82 -6.08 3.77 -5.18
N ARG A 83 -4.86 3.35 -5.53
CA ARG A 83 -3.86 2.88 -4.55
C ARG A 83 -2.88 3.94 -4.08
N ASN A 84 -2.56 4.91 -4.93
CA ASN A 84 -1.64 6.01 -4.60
C ASN A 84 -2.38 7.34 -4.64
N ILE A 85 -3.41 7.47 -3.83
CA ILE A 85 -4.20 8.70 -3.82
C ILE A 85 -3.69 9.61 -2.72
N GLU A 86 -3.45 10.84 -3.13
CA GLU A 86 -3.07 11.93 -2.25
C GLU A 86 -4.28 12.85 -2.02
N ILE A 87 -4.58 13.08 -0.76
CA ILE A 87 -5.59 14.03 -0.31
C ILE A 87 -4.86 15.27 0.17
N THR A 88 -5.21 16.43 -0.38
CA THR A 88 -4.63 17.71 0.03
C THR A 88 -5.70 18.61 0.65
N ILE A 89 -5.28 19.39 1.65
CA ILE A 89 -6.11 20.45 2.25
C ILE A 89 -5.51 21.76 1.82
N GLU A 90 -6.26 22.51 1.02
CA GLU A 90 -5.87 23.81 0.50
C GLU A 90 -6.59 24.94 1.20
N LYS A 91 -5.88 26.02 1.49
CA LYS A 91 -6.45 27.29 1.98
C LYS A 91 -5.70 28.45 1.33
N ASP A 92 -6.44 29.40 0.80
CA ASP A 92 -5.90 30.60 0.16
C ASP A 92 -4.89 30.31 -0.97
N GLY A 93 -5.12 29.20 -1.72
CA GLY A 93 -4.23 28.76 -2.81
C GLY A 93 -2.96 28.04 -2.36
N TYR A 94 -2.79 27.78 -1.08
CA TYR A 94 -1.64 27.05 -0.54
C TYR A 94 -2.06 25.70 0.05
N VAL A 95 -1.28 24.67 -0.25
CA VAL A 95 -1.44 23.35 0.38
C VAL A 95 -0.99 23.46 1.84
N LYS A 96 -1.89 23.21 2.76
CA LYS A 96 -1.63 23.22 4.21
C LYS A 96 -1.23 21.86 4.75
N ALA A 97 -1.79 20.81 4.17
CA ALA A 97 -1.47 19.43 4.54
C ALA A 97 -1.74 18.52 3.34
N SER A 98 -0.93 17.48 3.23
CA SER A 98 -1.07 16.41 2.24
C SER A 98 -0.96 15.06 2.95
N TYR A 99 -1.83 14.11 2.57
CA TYR A 99 -1.90 12.78 3.14
C TYR A 99 -2.04 11.74 2.03
N LYS A 100 -1.18 10.73 2.05
CA LYS A 100 -1.33 9.54 1.20
C LYS A 100 -2.31 8.59 1.88
N VAL A 101 -3.33 8.16 1.15
CA VAL A 101 -4.38 7.29 1.67
C VAL A 101 -4.41 5.96 0.90
N PRO A 102 -4.59 4.84 1.62
CA PRO A 102 -4.61 3.52 1.01
C PRO A 102 -5.93 3.26 0.26
N TYR A 103 -5.89 2.23 -0.59
CA TYR A 103 -7.07 1.67 -1.24
C TYR A 103 -8.13 1.23 -0.21
N GLY A 104 -9.39 1.45 -0.52
CA GLY A 104 -10.51 1.10 0.36
C GLY A 104 -10.79 2.13 1.45
N THR A 105 -10.11 3.28 1.44
CA THR A 105 -10.35 4.37 2.39
C THR A 105 -11.75 4.95 2.19
N LYS A 106 -12.52 5.07 3.27
CA LYS A 106 -13.83 5.74 3.29
C LYS A 106 -13.65 7.24 3.52
N LEU A 107 -14.20 8.04 2.62
CA LEU A 107 -14.23 9.50 2.72
C LEU A 107 -15.57 9.94 3.31
N PHE A 108 -15.53 10.77 4.35
CA PHE A 108 -16.70 11.39 4.97
C PHE A 108 -17.00 12.79 4.42
N VAL A 109 -16.03 13.37 3.70
CA VAL A 109 -16.14 14.69 3.08
C VAL A 109 -15.93 14.52 1.58
N ARG A 110 -16.80 15.14 0.78
CA ARG A 110 -16.65 15.08 -0.69
C ARG A 110 -15.51 15.98 -1.16
N PRO A 111 -14.85 15.66 -2.27
CA PRO A 111 -13.88 16.54 -2.91
C PRO A 111 -14.48 17.93 -3.16
N ASP A 112 -13.64 18.96 -3.07
CA ASP A 112 -14.00 20.38 -3.20
C ASP A 112 -14.93 20.93 -2.13
N GLN A 113 -15.19 20.19 -1.05
CA GLN A 113 -15.95 20.71 0.10
C GLN A 113 -15.04 21.34 1.16
N PRO A 114 -15.54 22.35 1.88
CA PRO A 114 -14.81 22.94 3.00
C PRO A 114 -14.75 21.98 4.17
N VAL A 115 -13.59 21.87 4.80
CA VAL A 115 -13.32 21.11 6.02
C VAL A 115 -12.95 22.05 7.16
N LYS A 116 -13.39 21.71 8.37
CA LYS A 116 -13.07 22.44 9.59
C LYS A 116 -11.93 21.75 10.33
N LYS A 117 -11.18 22.53 11.10
CA LYS A 117 -10.16 21.99 12.00
C LYS A 117 -10.75 20.91 12.92
N ASN A 118 -10.03 19.81 13.12
CA ASN A 118 -10.42 18.62 13.89
C ASN A 118 -11.60 17.82 13.29
N GLN A 119 -12.01 18.09 12.06
CA GLN A 119 -13.01 17.28 11.37
C GLN A 119 -12.34 16.00 10.82
N LYS A 120 -12.96 14.84 11.05
CA LYS A 120 -12.54 13.57 10.46
C LYS A 120 -12.83 13.59 8.97
N ILE A 121 -11.81 13.38 8.16
CA ILE A 121 -11.87 13.43 6.69
C ILE A 121 -12.10 12.03 6.14
N CYS A 122 -11.30 11.09 6.58
CA CYS A 122 -11.33 9.72 6.07
C CYS A 122 -10.92 8.70 7.13
N GLU A 123 -11.21 7.43 6.83
CA GLU A 123 -10.90 6.28 7.68
C GLU A 123 -10.64 5.05 6.84
N TRP A 124 -9.73 4.19 7.28
CA TRP A 124 -9.42 2.91 6.65
C TRP A 124 -9.10 1.83 7.68
N ASP A 125 -9.14 0.57 7.26
CA ASP A 125 -8.68 -0.55 8.06
C ASP A 125 -7.17 -0.76 7.85
N PRO A 126 -6.34 -0.60 8.87
CA PRO A 126 -4.90 -0.79 8.74
C PRO A 126 -4.50 -2.27 8.65
N TYR A 127 -5.35 -3.19 9.14
CA TYR A 127 -5.03 -4.61 9.29
C TYR A 127 -5.44 -5.47 8.10
N THR A 128 -6.38 -5.02 7.29
CA THR A 128 -6.87 -5.77 6.14
C THR A 128 -6.88 -4.94 4.86
N LEU A 129 -6.73 -5.62 3.73
CA LEU A 129 -6.96 -5.06 2.40
C LEU A 129 -8.34 -5.53 1.94
N PRO A 130 -9.33 -4.63 1.82
CA PRO A 130 -10.65 -5.01 1.35
C PRO A 130 -10.65 -5.28 -0.16
N VAL A 131 -11.39 -6.28 -0.60
CA VAL A 131 -11.79 -6.45 -2.00
C VAL A 131 -13.19 -5.86 -2.12
N ILE A 132 -13.34 -4.78 -2.88
CA ILE A 132 -14.56 -3.97 -2.91
C ILE A 132 -15.26 -4.16 -4.25
N ALA A 133 -16.59 -4.29 -4.22
CA ALA A 133 -17.42 -4.34 -5.43
C ALA A 133 -17.44 -2.96 -6.10
N GLU A 134 -17.05 -2.88 -7.36
CA GLU A 134 -17.12 -1.65 -8.15
C GLU A 134 -18.52 -1.41 -8.73
N THR A 135 -19.30 -2.50 -8.88
CA THR A 135 -20.64 -2.49 -9.47
C THR A 135 -21.58 -3.34 -8.63
N ALA A 136 -22.88 -3.06 -8.71
CA ALA A 136 -23.89 -3.88 -8.07
C ALA A 136 -24.10 -5.18 -8.87
N GLY A 137 -24.43 -6.27 -8.16
CA GLY A 137 -24.67 -7.56 -8.79
C GLY A 137 -24.94 -8.68 -7.81
N ILE A 138 -25.14 -9.89 -8.32
CA ILE A 138 -25.29 -11.11 -7.54
C ILE A 138 -23.94 -11.81 -7.49
N VAL A 139 -23.51 -12.14 -6.28
CA VAL A 139 -22.25 -12.84 -6.02
C VAL A 139 -22.31 -14.26 -6.55
N ASN A 140 -21.31 -14.65 -7.32
CA ASN A 140 -21.14 -16.03 -7.75
C ASN A 140 -19.71 -16.48 -7.49
N TYR A 141 -19.57 -17.57 -6.78
CA TYR A 141 -18.30 -18.21 -6.47
C TYR A 141 -17.84 -19.06 -7.65
N VAL A 142 -16.62 -18.81 -8.12
CA VAL A 142 -16.00 -19.59 -9.20
C VAL A 142 -14.69 -20.18 -8.71
N ASP A 143 -14.52 -21.50 -8.89
CA ASP A 143 -13.37 -22.27 -8.42
C ASP A 143 -13.15 -22.21 -6.88
N LEU A 144 -14.21 -21.92 -6.13
CA LEU A 144 -14.24 -21.88 -4.68
C LEU A 144 -14.94 -23.17 -4.17
N VAL A 145 -14.14 -24.24 -3.96
CA VAL A 145 -14.62 -25.58 -3.57
C VAL A 145 -14.26 -25.86 -2.13
N ASP A 146 -15.25 -26.23 -1.31
CA ASP A 146 -15.05 -26.57 0.09
C ASP A 146 -14.04 -27.73 0.26
N GLY A 147 -13.09 -27.59 1.16
CA GLY A 147 -12.02 -28.56 1.43
C GLY A 147 -10.83 -28.52 0.47
N SER A 148 -10.95 -27.87 -0.70
CA SER A 148 -9.85 -27.75 -1.68
C SER A 148 -9.32 -26.31 -1.79
N SER A 149 -10.21 -25.35 -1.98
CA SER A 149 -9.85 -23.93 -2.12
C SER A 149 -10.45 -23.05 -1.04
N ILE A 150 -11.45 -23.55 -0.27
CA ILE A 150 -12.04 -22.84 0.87
C ILE A 150 -12.08 -23.78 2.08
N SER A 151 -11.93 -23.23 3.28
CA SER A 151 -12.28 -23.91 4.53
C SER A 151 -12.99 -22.96 5.48
N ASP A 152 -13.85 -23.54 6.32
CA ASP A 152 -14.44 -22.81 7.43
C ASP A 152 -13.42 -22.74 8.57
N LYS A 153 -13.10 -21.55 9.02
CA LYS A 153 -12.29 -21.30 10.21
C LYS A 153 -13.13 -20.58 11.24
N THR A 154 -13.27 -21.19 12.40
CA THR A 154 -13.91 -20.54 13.54
C THR A 154 -12.85 -19.81 14.35
N ASP A 155 -13.05 -18.54 14.60
CA ASP A 155 -12.22 -17.75 15.49
C ASP A 155 -12.50 -18.18 16.93
N GLU A 156 -11.50 -18.72 17.63
CA GLU A 156 -11.62 -19.21 18.99
C GLU A 156 -12.00 -18.13 20.00
N ASN A 157 -11.71 -16.85 19.71
CA ASN A 157 -12.00 -15.75 20.62
C ASN A 157 -13.41 -15.18 20.42
N THR A 158 -13.89 -15.14 19.17
CA THR A 158 -15.18 -14.53 18.83
C THR A 158 -16.29 -15.55 18.57
N GLY A 159 -15.93 -16.82 18.33
CA GLY A 159 -16.87 -17.89 17.97
C GLY A 159 -17.50 -17.74 16.58
N ILE A 160 -17.05 -16.77 15.79
CA ILE A 160 -17.57 -16.50 14.45
C ILE A 160 -16.86 -17.39 13.44
N SER A 161 -17.63 -18.18 12.68
CA SER A 161 -17.11 -18.95 11.56
C SER A 161 -16.99 -18.07 10.32
N SER A 162 -15.81 -18.03 9.72
CA SER A 162 -15.55 -17.34 8.48
C SER A 162 -14.97 -18.28 7.44
N LYS A 163 -15.34 -18.09 6.16
CA LYS A 163 -14.76 -18.84 5.06
C LYS A 163 -13.45 -18.22 4.63
N ILE A 164 -12.38 -19.03 4.65
CA ILE A 164 -11.03 -18.59 4.28
C ILE A 164 -10.58 -19.34 3.03
N VAL A 165 -9.96 -18.63 2.10
CA VAL A 165 -9.35 -19.20 0.92
C VAL A 165 -8.05 -19.90 1.29
N LEU A 166 -7.96 -21.20 1.01
CA LEU A 166 -6.76 -22.01 1.25
C LEU A 166 -5.71 -21.78 0.15
N ASP A 167 -4.46 -22.12 0.45
CA ASP A 167 -3.44 -22.19 -0.60
C ASP A 167 -3.59 -23.49 -1.41
N TRP A 168 -4.45 -23.44 -2.45
CA TRP A 168 -4.72 -24.55 -3.36
C TRP A 168 -3.51 -24.98 -4.18
N ARG A 169 -2.50 -24.12 -4.30
CA ARG A 169 -1.28 -24.36 -5.09
C ARG A 169 -0.33 -25.35 -4.42
N SER A 170 -0.44 -25.50 -3.11
CA SER A 170 0.39 -26.44 -2.32
C SER A 170 -0.17 -27.86 -2.32
N GLN A 171 -1.43 -28.05 -2.73
CA GLN A 171 -2.06 -29.37 -2.76
C GLN A 171 -1.68 -30.15 -4.03
N SER A 172 -1.26 -31.39 -3.87
CA SER A 172 -0.68 -32.26 -4.90
C SER A 172 -1.65 -32.69 -6.04
N LYS A 173 -2.91 -32.35 -5.98
CA LYS A 173 -3.87 -32.44 -7.07
C LYS A 173 -3.97 -31.08 -7.74
N SER A 174 -3.12 -30.83 -8.71
CA SER A 174 -3.10 -29.60 -9.51
C SER A 174 -4.31 -29.51 -10.43
N LEU A 175 -5.45 -29.20 -9.86
CA LEU A 175 -6.51 -28.53 -10.58
C LEU A 175 -6.01 -27.09 -10.80
N ASP A 176 -6.07 -26.61 -12.02
CA ASP A 176 -5.68 -25.24 -12.41
C ASP A 176 -6.76 -24.26 -11.92
N LEU A 177 -7.03 -24.31 -10.59
CA LEU A 177 -8.07 -23.52 -9.94
C LEU A 177 -7.63 -22.07 -9.90
N LYS A 178 -8.55 -21.18 -10.19
CA LYS A 178 -8.39 -19.72 -10.10
C LYS A 178 -9.53 -19.15 -9.24
N PRO A 179 -9.46 -19.32 -7.91
CA PRO A 179 -10.49 -18.83 -7.01
C PRO A 179 -10.81 -17.37 -7.25
N ARG A 180 -12.07 -17.08 -7.53
CA ARG A 180 -12.55 -15.73 -7.81
C ARG A 180 -14.01 -15.56 -7.47
N ILE A 181 -14.40 -14.34 -7.18
CA ILE A 181 -15.79 -13.90 -7.10
C ILE A 181 -16.14 -13.22 -8.42
N THR A 182 -17.26 -13.56 -9.00
CA THR A 182 -17.82 -12.86 -10.15
C THR A 182 -19.16 -12.25 -9.78
N LEU A 183 -19.42 -11.03 -10.26
CA LEU A 183 -20.73 -10.41 -10.09
C LEU A 183 -21.55 -10.65 -11.36
N ARG A 184 -22.77 -11.16 -11.16
CA ARG A 184 -23.72 -11.47 -12.24
C ARG A 184 -24.96 -10.60 -12.15
N ASP A 185 -25.58 -10.36 -13.28
CA ASP A 185 -26.88 -9.72 -13.37
C ASP A 185 -28.00 -10.76 -13.20
N LYS A 186 -29.25 -10.31 -13.09
CA LYS A 186 -30.46 -11.15 -13.03
C LYS A 186 -30.60 -12.13 -14.21
N LYS A 187 -29.88 -11.91 -15.31
CA LYS A 187 -29.81 -12.76 -16.50
C LYS A 187 -28.66 -13.78 -16.45
N ASP A 188 -27.96 -13.90 -15.34
CA ASP A 188 -26.79 -14.77 -15.15
C ASP A 188 -25.56 -14.39 -16.02
N GLU A 189 -25.56 -13.20 -16.60
CA GLU A 189 -24.41 -12.66 -17.33
C GLU A 189 -23.47 -11.93 -16.38
N VAL A 190 -22.15 -11.99 -16.64
CA VAL A 190 -21.14 -11.28 -15.83
C VAL A 190 -21.28 -9.77 -16.08
N VAL A 191 -21.47 -9.02 -15.00
CA VAL A 191 -21.57 -7.55 -15.05
C VAL A 191 -20.22 -6.96 -15.48
N LYS A 192 -20.26 -5.86 -16.27
CA LYS A 192 -19.06 -5.13 -16.65
C LYS A 192 -18.81 -3.97 -15.68
N LYS A 193 -17.54 -3.78 -15.34
CA LYS A 193 -17.07 -2.63 -14.59
C LYS A 193 -17.10 -1.35 -15.44
N ALA A 194 -16.89 -0.19 -14.81
CA ALA A 194 -16.78 1.10 -15.50
C ALA A 194 -15.68 1.12 -16.57
N ASP A 195 -14.60 0.36 -16.38
CA ASP A 195 -13.49 0.20 -17.33
C ASP A 195 -13.79 -0.73 -18.51
N GLY A 196 -15.01 -1.26 -18.61
CA GLY A 196 -15.42 -2.20 -19.63
C GLY A 196 -14.99 -3.66 -19.40
N ASN A 197 -14.18 -3.92 -18.40
CA ASN A 197 -13.75 -5.25 -17.99
C ASN A 197 -14.88 -5.97 -17.24
N GLU A 198 -14.88 -7.32 -17.28
CA GLU A 198 -15.81 -8.10 -16.50
C GLU A 198 -15.54 -7.99 -14.98
N ALA A 199 -16.60 -7.93 -14.18
CA ALA A 199 -16.52 -7.84 -12.72
C ALA A 199 -16.08 -9.19 -12.12
N ARG A 200 -14.79 -9.51 -12.29
CA ARG A 200 -14.12 -10.69 -11.76
C ARG A 200 -13.08 -10.26 -10.74
N TYR A 201 -13.20 -10.77 -9.51
CA TYR A 201 -12.31 -10.45 -8.38
C TYR A 201 -11.56 -11.72 -8.00
N TYR A 202 -10.28 -11.79 -8.35
CA TYR A 202 -9.41 -12.91 -8.00
C TYR A 202 -9.03 -12.86 -6.53
N LEU A 203 -9.04 -14.01 -5.88
CA LEU A 203 -8.77 -14.13 -4.46
C LEU A 203 -7.39 -14.73 -4.24
N SER A 204 -6.65 -14.14 -3.32
CA SER A 204 -5.37 -14.67 -2.85
C SER A 204 -5.59 -15.69 -1.72
N PRO A 205 -4.62 -16.59 -1.45
CA PRO A 205 -4.65 -17.41 -0.25
C PRO A 205 -4.80 -16.53 1.02
N GLU A 206 -5.39 -17.09 2.06
CA GLU A 206 -5.70 -16.44 3.33
C GLU A 206 -6.77 -15.33 3.27
N THR A 207 -7.39 -15.09 2.10
CA THR A 207 -8.49 -14.14 1.98
C THR A 207 -9.73 -14.64 2.72
N ILE A 208 -10.30 -13.78 3.56
CA ILE A 208 -11.54 -14.03 4.31
C ILE A 208 -12.72 -13.55 3.48
N LEU A 209 -13.67 -14.42 3.18
CA LEU A 209 -14.89 -14.06 2.45
C LEU A 209 -15.87 -13.34 3.38
N SER A 210 -16.37 -12.18 2.93
CA SER A 210 -17.32 -11.36 3.71
C SER A 210 -18.76 -11.50 3.24
N VAL A 211 -18.97 -12.08 2.04
CA VAL A 211 -20.30 -12.24 1.42
C VAL A 211 -20.55 -13.70 1.08
N ALA A 212 -21.79 -14.14 1.14
CA ALA A 212 -22.18 -15.50 0.77
C ALA A 212 -22.42 -15.61 -0.74
N ASP A 213 -22.30 -16.84 -1.29
CA ASP A 213 -22.65 -17.12 -2.67
C ASP A 213 -24.15 -16.87 -2.90
N GLY A 214 -24.50 -16.28 -4.05
CA GLY A 214 -25.87 -15.90 -4.38
C GLY A 214 -26.38 -14.64 -3.71
N SER A 215 -25.61 -13.99 -2.82
CA SER A 215 -26.03 -12.73 -2.18
C SER A 215 -26.00 -11.55 -3.15
N THR A 216 -26.88 -10.58 -2.96
CA THR A 216 -26.87 -9.35 -3.75
C THR A 216 -25.97 -8.32 -3.05
N VAL A 217 -25.08 -7.70 -3.80
CA VAL A 217 -24.16 -6.67 -3.32
C VAL A 217 -24.33 -5.39 -4.13
N ASN A 218 -24.10 -4.26 -3.49
CA ASN A 218 -24.09 -2.95 -4.12
C ASN A 218 -22.64 -2.51 -4.41
N ALA A 219 -22.50 -1.49 -5.24
CA ALA A 219 -21.21 -0.85 -5.41
C ALA A 219 -20.72 -0.31 -4.05
N GLY A 220 -19.43 -0.48 -3.75
CA GLY A 220 -18.82 -0.11 -2.47
C GLY A 220 -18.87 -1.19 -1.38
N ASP A 221 -19.61 -2.29 -1.56
CA ASP A 221 -19.64 -3.35 -0.57
C ASP A 221 -18.33 -4.17 -0.57
N VAL A 222 -17.91 -4.60 0.63
CA VAL A 222 -16.71 -5.42 0.79
C VAL A 222 -17.04 -6.89 0.51
N LEU A 223 -16.50 -7.44 -0.57
CA LEU A 223 -16.67 -8.84 -0.97
C LEU A 223 -15.80 -9.78 -0.13
N ALA A 224 -14.56 -9.39 0.11
CA ALA A 224 -13.61 -10.17 0.86
C ALA A 224 -12.59 -9.27 1.55
N ARG A 225 -11.90 -9.79 2.55
CA ARG A 225 -10.82 -9.10 3.28
C ARG A 225 -9.58 -9.95 3.27
N LEU A 226 -8.49 -9.38 2.81
CA LEU A 226 -7.21 -10.02 2.84
C LEU A 226 -6.44 -9.48 4.04
N PRO A 227 -6.12 -10.29 5.05
CA PRO A 227 -5.28 -9.85 6.14
C PRO A 227 -3.95 -9.36 5.58
N LYS A 228 -3.58 -8.14 5.89
CA LYS A 228 -2.19 -7.73 5.67
C LYS A 228 -1.37 -8.66 6.54
N ALA A 229 -0.35 -9.29 5.95
CA ALA A 229 0.63 -10.02 6.73
C ALA A 229 1.16 -9.04 7.79
N THR A 230 0.48 -9.03 8.94
CA THR A 230 1.01 -8.32 10.10
C THR A 230 2.40 -8.86 10.28
N SER A 231 3.35 -7.99 10.39
CA SER A 231 4.78 -8.26 10.45
C SER A 231 5.19 -9.11 11.67
N LYS A 232 4.45 -10.21 11.94
CA LYS A 232 4.86 -11.23 12.90
C LYS A 232 6.20 -11.87 12.52
N THR A 233 6.65 -11.64 11.30
CA THR A 233 7.91 -12.17 10.75
C THR A 233 8.65 -11.17 9.85
N LYS A 234 8.31 -9.87 9.86
CA LYS A 234 9.33 -8.92 9.46
C LYS A 234 10.40 -9.02 10.55
N ASP A 235 11.45 -9.78 10.26
CA ASP A 235 12.79 -9.50 10.78
C ASP A 235 13.09 -8.06 10.34
N ILE A 236 12.46 -7.11 11.04
CA ILE A 236 12.76 -5.71 10.88
C ILE A 236 14.17 -5.63 11.47
N THR A 237 15.16 -5.72 10.60
CA THR A 237 16.49 -5.25 10.93
C THR A 237 16.28 -3.80 11.37
N GLY A 238 16.06 -3.63 12.64
CA GLY A 238 15.83 -2.34 13.27
C GLY A 238 17.15 -1.77 13.80
N GLY A 239 17.14 -0.55 14.24
CA GLY A 239 18.29 0.09 14.87
C GLY A 239 19.44 0.36 13.90
N LEU A 240 20.67 0.30 14.42
CA LEU A 240 21.88 0.63 13.67
C LEU A 240 22.09 -0.19 12.39
N PRO A 241 21.81 -1.52 12.34
CA PRO A 241 21.91 -2.30 11.12
C PRO A 241 21.04 -1.78 9.98
N ARG A 242 19.82 -1.31 10.25
CA ARG A 242 18.94 -0.73 9.23
C ARG A 242 19.49 0.57 8.68
N VAL A 243 20.02 1.43 9.53
CA VAL A 243 20.67 2.68 9.10
C VAL A 243 21.87 2.39 8.20
N ALA A 244 22.73 1.43 8.57
CA ALA A 244 23.85 1.00 7.74
C ALA A 244 23.40 0.46 6.38
N GLU A 245 22.36 -0.36 6.36
CA GLU A 245 21.78 -0.93 5.15
C GLU A 245 21.26 0.16 4.18
N LEU A 246 20.61 1.19 4.72
CA LEU A 246 20.14 2.34 3.94
C LEU A 246 21.31 3.15 3.36
N PHE A 247 22.34 3.46 4.15
CA PHE A 247 23.52 4.21 3.69
C PHE A 247 24.37 3.44 2.68
N GLU A 248 24.45 2.12 2.80
CA GLU A 248 25.14 1.26 1.85
C GLU A 248 24.29 0.93 0.62
N ALA A 249 23.03 1.37 0.59
CA ALA A 249 22.07 1.10 -0.49
C ALA A 249 21.96 -0.40 -0.82
N ARG A 250 21.98 -1.27 0.19
CA ARG A 250 21.84 -2.72 0.04
C ARG A 250 20.45 -3.06 -0.47
N LYS A 251 20.37 -4.06 -1.35
CA LYS A 251 19.06 -4.59 -1.80
C LYS A 251 18.39 -5.31 -0.65
N PRO A 252 17.14 -4.96 -0.31
CA PRO A 252 16.40 -5.63 0.75
C PRO A 252 16.12 -7.09 0.38
N LYS A 253 16.13 -7.98 1.36
CA LYS A 253 15.87 -9.42 1.17
C LYS A 253 14.46 -9.67 0.62
N GLU A 254 13.47 -8.91 1.09
CA GLU A 254 12.09 -8.89 0.61
C GLU A 254 11.80 -7.58 -0.10
N GLY A 255 12.43 -7.41 -1.26
CA GLY A 255 12.28 -6.18 -2.03
C GLY A 255 10.89 -6.05 -2.66
N ALA A 256 10.33 -4.85 -2.57
CA ALA A 256 9.19 -4.45 -3.39
C ALA A 256 9.57 -4.42 -4.87
N ILE A 257 8.60 -4.62 -5.73
CA ILE A 257 8.75 -4.43 -7.17
C ILE A 257 7.92 -3.22 -7.57
N ILE A 258 8.56 -2.24 -8.18
CA ILE A 258 7.94 -0.99 -8.60
C ILE A 258 7.76 -1.01 -10.11
N ALA A 259 6.61 -0.49 -10.59
CA ALA A 259 6.33 -0.37 -12.02
C ALA A 259 7.24 0.69 -12.68
N GLU A 260 7.94 0.32 -13.74
CA GLU A 260 8.81 1.23 -14.49
C GLU A 260 8.03 2.15 -15.44
N ASN A 261 6.87 1.68 -15.94
CA ASN A 261 6.06 2.38 -16.93
C ASN A 261 4.57 2.31 -16.55
N ASP A 262 3.81 3.27 -17.08
CA ASP A 262 2.35 3.22 -17.08
C ASP A 262 1.86 2.16 -18.06
N GLY A 263 0.79 1.45 -17.72
CA GLY A 263 0.22 0.47 -18.65
C GLY A 263 -0.81 -0.47 -18.04
N LYS A 264 -1.18 -1.50 -18.80
CA LYS A 264 -2.09 -2.57 -18.36
C LYS A 264 -1.30 -3.81 -17.97
N ILE A 265 -1.73 -4.43 -16.89
CA ILE A 265 -1.09 -5.64 -16.35
C ILE A 265 -1.61 -6.88 -17.07
N ILE A 266 -0.69 -7.67 -17.61
CA ILE A 266 -0.96 -8.95 -18.24
C ILE A 266 -0.23 -10.05 -17.48
N PHE A 267 -0.98 -11.05 -17.04
CA PHE A 267 -0.41 -12.23 -16.40
C PHE A 267 0.02 -13.23 -17.49
N GLY A 268 1.31 -13.48 -17.57
CA GLY A 268 1.89 -14.45 -18.49
C GLY A 268 1.98 -15.86 -17.89
N LYS A 269 2.57 -16.79 -18.66
CA LYS A 269 2.82 -18.15 -18.21
C LYS A 269 3.87 -18.19 -17.10
N GLU A 270 3.76 -19.17 -16.22
CA GLU A 270 4.77 -19.41 -15.19
C GLU A 270 6.10 -19.85 -15.83
N VAL A 271 7.19 -19.28 -15.38
CA VAL A 271 8.56 -19.61 -15.84
C VAL A 271 9.41 -19.98 -14.63
N ARG A 272 9.91 -21.20 -14.56
CA ARG A 272 10.78 -21.69 -13.46
C ARG A 272 10.24 -21.40 -12.06
N GLY A 273 8.95 -21.65 -11.83
CA GLY A 273 8.32 -21.43 -10.53
C GLY A 273 8.07 -19.96 -10.17
N LYS A 274 8.19 -19.04 -11.13
CA LYS A 274 7.87 -17.62 -10.97
C LYS A 274 6.74 -17.24 -11.92
N GLN A 275 5.82 -16.41 -11.46
CA GLN A 275 4.76 -15.82 -12.27
C GLN A 275 5.36 -14.70 -13.13
N LYS A 276 5.22 -14.81 -14.45
CA LYS A 276 5.57 -13.69 -15.34
C LYS A 276 4.43 -12.68 -15.35
N ILE A 277 4.76 -11.42 -15.12
CA ILE A 277 3.86 -10.28 -15.28
C ILE A 277 4.45 -9.35 -16.31
N THR A 278 3.64 -8.93 -17.26
CA THR A 278 4.02 -7.96 -18.28
C THR A 278 3.16 -6.71 -18.11
N ILE A 279 3.78 -5.56 -18.02
CA ILE A 279 3.10 -4.27 -18.11
C ILE A 279 3.20 -3.81 -19.55
N GLN A 280 2.07 -3.66 -20.22
CA GLN A 280 1.97 -3.17 -21.58
C GLN A 280 1.55 -1.70 -21.56
N GLY A 281 2.49 -0.83 -21.89
CA GLY A 281 2.25 0.60 -22.04
C GLY A 281 1.53 0.97 -23.34
N GLU A 282 0.89 2.12 -23.36
CA GLU A 282 0.19 2.64 -24.55
C GLU A 282 1.13 2.86 -25.75
N ASN A 283 2.42 3.08 -25.47
CA ASN A 283 3.45 3.28 -26.51
C ASN A 283 4.08 1.97 -27.03
N GLY A 284 3.50 0.80 -26.71
CA GLY A 284 4.05 -0.50 -27.08
C GLY A 284 5.30 -0.92 -26.30
N ILE A 285 5.64 -0.19 -25.24
CA ILE A 285 6.76 -0.55 -24.35
C ILE A 285 6.25 -1.63 -23.40
N GLU A 286 6.93 -2.78 -23.38
CA GLU A 286 6.62 -3.88 -22.49
C GLU A 286 7.69 -4.02 -21.40
N SER A 287 7.27 -4.01 -20.14
CA SER A 287 8.12 -4.30 -19.00
C SER A 287 7.73 -5.67 -18.41
N ASN A 288 8.72 -6.57 -18.28
CA ASN A 288 8.49 -7.93 -17.82
C ASN A 288 9.07 -8.13 -16.41
N TYR A 289 8.23 -8.65 -15.51
CA TYR A 289 8.58 -8.93 -14.12
C TYR A 289 8.39 -10.41 -13.81
N LEU A 290 9.28 -10.99 -13.02
CA LEU A 290 9.20 -12.38 -12.56
C LEU A 290 8.99 -12.40 -11.05
N ILE A 291 7.78 -12.67 -10.62
CA ILE A 291 7.39 -12.69 -9.21
C ILE A 291 7.44 -14.13 -8.67
N PRO A 292 8.13 -14.39 -7.55
CA PRO A 292 8.17 -15.71 -6.92
C PRO A 292 6.77 -16.21 -6.55
N LYS A 293 6.53 -17.51 -6.66
CA LYS A 293 5.30 -18.14 -6.13
C LYS A 293 5.19 -17.86 -4.63
N GLY A 294 3.97 -17.58 -4.18
CA GLY A 294 3.69 -17.30 -2.77
C GLY A 294 3.80 -15.83 -2.37
N LYS A 295 4.33 -14.95 -3.23
CA LYS A 295 4.22 -13.50 -3.00
C LYS A 295 2.88 -13.01 -3.52
N GLN A 296 2.27 -12.12 -2.73
CA GLN A 296 0.98 -11.54 -3.05
C GLN A 296 1.14 -10.42 -4.08
N ILE A 297 0.35 -10.51 -5.14
CA ILE A 297 0.27 -9.50 -6.18
C ILE A 297 -0.94 -8.63 -5.89
N ASN A 298 -0.74 -7.32 -5.84
CA ASN A 298 -1.79 -6.37 -5.45
C ASN A 298 -2.75 -6.01 -6.59
N PHE A 299 -2.53 -6.51 -7.80
CA PHE A 299 -3.29 -6.16 -8.99
C PHE A 299 -3.99 -7.34 -9.63
N ASN A 300 -5.10 -7.07 -10.32
CA ASN A 300 -5.82 -8.05 -11.13
C ASN A 300 -5.36 -8.01 -12.60
N PRO A 301 -5.51 -9.11 -13.34
CA PRO A 301 -5.25 -9.11 -14.79
C PRO A 301 -6.10 -8.07 -15.51
N GLY A 302 -5.49 -7.27 -16.37
CA GLY A 302 -6.15 -6.22 -17.14
C GLY A 302 -6.31 -4.88 -16.40
N GLU A 303 -5.92 -4.79 -15.15
CA GLU A 303 -5.94 -3.56 -14.37
C GLU A 303 -4.83 -2.60 -14.84
N GLY A 304 -5.11 -1.30 -14.81
CA GLY A 304 -4.14 -0.26 -15.12
C GLY A 304 -3.20 -0.01 -13.96
N ILE A 305 -1.93 0.20 -14.24
CA ILE A 305 -0.91 0.58 -13.27
C ILE A 305 -0.19 1.82 -13.73
N SER A 306 0.15 2.69 -12.78
CA SER A 306 0.94 3.88 -13.03
C SER A 306 2.41 3.66 -12.66
N LYS A 307 3.28 4.40 -13.35
CA LYS A 307 4.71 4.40 -13.04
C LYS A 307 4.95 4.75 -11.57
N GLY A 308 5.75 3.95 -10.89
CA GLY A 308 6.05 4.13 -9.46
C GLY A 308 5.10 3.39 -8.51
N GLU A 309 4.05 2.75 -9.00
CA GLU A 309 3.19 1.91 -8.17
C GLU A 309 3.85 0.56 -7.85
N TYR A 310 3.50 0.02 -6.68
CA TYR A 310 4.07 -1.22 -6.17
C TYR A 310 3.29 -2.43 -6.70
N LEU A 311 3.91 -3.22 -7.56
CA LEU A 311 3.39 -4.54 -8.00
C LEU A 311 3.41 -5.56 -6.86
N LEU A 312 4.41 -5.47 -6.03
CA LEU A 312 4.64 -6.34 -4.89
C LEU A 312 4.99 -5.49 -3.68
N ASP A 313 4.32 -5.76 -2.56
CA ASP A 313 4.62 -5.09 -1.29
C ASP A 313 5.97 -5.51 -0.73
N GLY A 314 6.63 -4.58 -0.06
CA GLY A 314 7.94 -4.79 0.54
C GLY A 314 8.72 -3.47 0.66
N SER A 315 9.96 -3.56 1.08
CA SER A 315 10.86 -2.41 1.10
C SER A 315 11.43 -2.16 -0.29
N PRO A 316 11.23 -0.99 -0.90
CA PRO A 316 11.78 -0.71 -2.23
C PRO A 316 13.30 -0.59 -2.19
N ALA A 317 13.96 -1.02 -3.26
CA ALA A 317 15.39 -0.78 -3.40
C ALA A 317 15.64 0.70 -3.75
N THR A 318 16.59 1.32 -3.06
CA THR A 318 16.92 2.75 -3.26
C THR A 318 17.33 3.07 -4.70
N HIS A 319 18.01 2.13 -5.38
CA HIS A 319 18.37 2.26 -6.79
C HIS A 319 17.15 2.27 -7.72
N ASP A 320 16.13 1.46 -7.43
CA ASP A 320 14.91 1.41 -8.23
C ASP A 320 14.10 2.68 -8.04
N ILE A 321 14.02 3.21 -6.80
CA ILE A 321 13.40 4.51 -6.52
C ILE A 321 14.08 5.62 -7.32
N LEU A 322 15.43 5.67 -7.28
CA LEU A 322 16.19 6.69 -8.01
C LEU A 322 15.94 6.63 -9.52
N LYS A 323 15.93 5.43 -10.08
CA LYS A 323 15.74 5.20 -11.52
C LYS A 323 14.32 5.57 -11.99
N ILE A 324 13.31 5.21 -11.20
CA ILE A 324 11.91 5.29 -11.59
C ILE A 324 11.27 6.62 -11.17
N LEU A 325 11.45 7.02 -9.91
CA LEU A 325 10.78 8.16 -9.28
C LEU A 325 11.65 9.42 -9.18
N GLY A 326 12.98 9.27 -9.32
CA GLY A 326 13.91 10.39 -9.30
C GLY A 326 14.49 10.73 -7.94
N VAL A 327 15.31 11.80 -7.91
CA VAL A 327 16.11 12.18 -6.74
C VAL A 327 15.25 12.73 -5.60
N GLU A 328 14.24 13.52 -5.89
CA GLU A 328 13.39 14.16 -4.88
C GLU A 328 12.67 13.12 -4.03
N TYR A 329 12.03 12.15 -4.68
CA TYR A 329 11.35 11.06 -4.01
C TYR A 329 12.30 10.15 -3.22
N LEU A 330 13.49 9.88 -3.77
CA LEU A 330 14.50 9.11 -3.05
C LEU A 330 14.95 9.83 -1.78
N THR A 331 15.14 11.15 -1.85
CA THR A 331 15.55 11.95 -0.68
C THR A 331 14.49 11.91 0.41
N GLU A 332 13.23 12.11 0.05
CA GLU A 332 12.12 12.02 1.00
C GLU A 332 12.03 10.63 1.64
N TYR A 333 12.07 9.58 0.82
CA TYR A 333 12.07 8.19 1.29
C TYR A 333 13.21 7.92 2.26
N PHE A 334 14.44 8.32 1.88
CA PHE A 334 15.64 8.08 2.68
C PHE A 334 15.58 8.79 4.03
N VAL A 335 15.18 10.05 4.05
CA VAL A 335 15.03 10.83 5.28
C VAL A 335 13.98 10.20 6.19
N ASN A 336 12.82 9.83 5.65
CA ASN A 336 11.74 9.22 6.41
C ASN A 336 12.18 7.88 7.03
N GLU A 337 12.80 6.99 6.25
CA GLU A 337 13.27 5.67 6.74
C GLU A 337 14.33 5.81 7.85
N VAL A 338 15.27 6.75 7.71
CA VAL A 338 16.27 7.02 8.74
C VAL A 338 15.61 7.62 9.99
N GLN A 339 14.74 8.61 9.82
CA GLN A 339 14.02 9.22 10.93
C GLN A 339 13.15 8.25 11.70
N ASP A 340 12.51 7.31 11.02
CA ASP A 340 11.68 6.30 11.68
C ASP A 340 12.52 5.43 12.62
N VAL A 341 13.71 5.01 12.19
CA VAL A 341 14.62 4.24 13.05
C VAL A 341 15.00 5.04 14.32
N TYR A 342 15.31 6.34 14.17
CA TYR A 342 15.72 7.17 15.30
C TYR A 342 14.54 7.55 16.20
N ARG A 343 13.39 7.90 15.63
CA ARG A 343 12.16 8.22 16.38
C ARG A 343 11.69 7.07 17.24
N LEU A 344 11.80 5.83 16.73
CA LEU A 344 11.51 4.60 17.48
C LEU A 344 12.33 4.46 18.75
N GLN A 345 13.53 4.98 18.75
CA GLN A 345 14.45 5.00 19.91
C GLN A 345 14.31 6.26 20.78
N GLY A 346 13.34 7.14 20.46
CA GLY A 346 13.16 8.41 21.17
C GLY A 346 14.20 9.48 20.84
N VAL A 347 15.04 9.24 19.84
CA VAL A 347 16.08 10.19 19.40
C VAL A 347 15.49 11.16 18.39
N LYS A 348 15.72 12.45 18.57
CA LYS A 348 15.28 13.52 17.66
C LYS A 348 16.47 14.04 16.87
N ILE A 349 16.46 13.85 15.56
CA ILE A 349 17.41 14.42 14.60
C ILE A 349 16.65 15.39 13.70
N ASN A 350 17.30 16.47 13.26
CA ASN A 350 16.72 17.40 12.30
C ASN A 350 16.69 16.75 10.90
N ASP A 351 15.60 16.90 10.16
CA ASP A 351 15.43 16.32 8.83
C ASP A 351 16.44 16.84 7.79
N LYS A 352 17.03 18.00 8.03
CA LYS A 352 18.03 18.60 7.18
C LYS A 352 19.43 18.06 7.44
#